data_18f5162c7c6e51707fee40e4b89eb63f
#
_entry.id   18f5162c7c6e51707fee40e4b89eb63f
#
_cell.length_a   1.000
_cell.length_b   1.000
_cell.length_c   1.000
_cell.angle_alpha   90.00
_cell.angle_beta   90.00
_cell.angle_gamma   90.00
#
_symmetry.space_group_name_H-M   'P 1'
#
loop_
_entity.id
_entity.type
_entity.pdbx_description
1 polymer ?
#
loop_
_entity_poly.entity_id
_entity_poly.type
_entity_poly.pdbx_seq_one_letter_code
_entity_poly.pdbx_strand_id
1 'polypeptide(L)'
;MMWTGAGQKPEKYDDCGWGCAYRSLQSIISWFRLQGYTSLPNPTHYEIQKVLVDHCGQDATELLGKKMWLGSQDLGYYLEHMLGVTCRTKIFQTGDDVPTGARELMHHFETQGTPVMIGGGELAFTLLGVHWDPSSGDCRYLIMDPHYPGADDLAQIQPKWVGWKSADSTTHLGGKLFAKDKFYNFCCPQRPNCI
;
A
#
# COMPACT_ATOMS: atom_id res chain seq x y z
N MET A 1 0.10 0.00 14.87
CA MET A 1 0.54 0.46 13.54
C MET A 1 0.67 1.96 13.63
N MET A 2 1.89 2.48 13.67
CA MET A 2 2.08 3.93 13.69
C MET A 2 2.03 4.44 12.26
N TRP A 3 1.09 5.30 11.97
CA TRP A 3 1.18 6.23 10.87
C TRP A 3 2.46 7.05 11.08
N THR A 4 3.34 6.99 10.13
CA THR A 4 4.61 7.67 10.00
C THR A 4 4.82 8.90 10.85
N GLY A 5 5.37 8.86 11.99
CA GLY A 5 5.61 10.15 12.57
C GLY A 5 6.28 10.30 13.89
N ALA A 6 6.99 9.30 14.35
CA ALA A 6 7.85 9.54 15.51
C ALA A 6 9.13 10.25 15.07
N GLY A 7 9.15 11.57 15.08
CA GLY A 7 10.37 12.35 15.22
C GLY A 7 10.88 13.17 14.04
N GLN A 8 10.26 13.12 12.87
CA GLN A 8 10.52 14.11 11.81
C GLN A 8 9.24 14.91 11.60
N LYS A 9 9.37 16.24 11.60
CA LYS A 9 8.27 17.12 11.16
C LYS A 9 7.79 16.57 9.83
N PRO A 10 6.48 16.29 9.65
CA PRO A 10 5.97 15.95 8.34
C PRO A 10 6.41 17.07 7.41
N GLU A 11 7.21 16.72 6.41
CA GLU A 11 7.41 17.66 5.32
C GLU A 11 6.01 18.04 4.89
N LYS A 12 5.72 19.33 4.87
CA LYS A 12 4.51 19.88 4.23
C LYS A 12 4.66 19.69 2.72
N TYR A 13 4.76 18.43 2.33
CA TYR A 13 4.88 18.06 0.94
C TYR A 13 3.46 17.83 0.43
N ASP A 14 3.04 18.70 -0.47
CA ASP A 14 1.75 18.55 -1.15
C ASP A 14 1.81 17.37 -2.12
N ASP A 15 1.40 16.20 -1.62
CA ASP A 15 1.29 14.95 -2.38
C ASP A 15 -0.17 14.63 -2.77
N CYS A 16 -1.06 15.61 -2.63
CA CYS A 16 -2.46 15.45 -2.98
C CYS A 16 -2.62 15.06 -4.45
N GLY A 17 -3.39 13.99 -4.67
CA GLY A 17 -3.69 13.47 -6.01
C GLY A 17 -2.61 12.59 -6.66
N TRP A 18 -1.44 12.36 -6.00
CA TRP A 18 -0.39 11.50 -6.58
C TRP A 18 0.40 10.67 -5.55
N GLY A 19 0.40 11.06 -4.28
CA GLY A 19 1.26 10.47 -3.25
C GLY A 19 0.77 9.17 -2.61
N CYS A 20 -0.43 8.67 -2.95
CA CYS A 20 -1.05 7.54 -2.27
C CYS A 20 -0.19 6.26 -2.27
N ALA A 21 0.49 5.93 -3.37
CA ALA A 21 1.38 4.79 -3.44
C ALA A 21 2.64 4.97 -2.57
N TYR A 22 3.19 6.19 -2.50
CA TYR A 22 4.31 6.50 -1.59
C TYR A 22 3.92 6.32 -0.13
N ARG A 23 2.73 6.80 0.25
CA ARG A 23 2.20 6.64 1.61
C ARG A 23 1.94 5.17 1.95
N SER A 24 1.45 4.39 0.98
CA SER A 24 1.31 2.95 1.15
C SER A 24 2.67 2.27 1.37
N LEU A 25 3.69 2.62 0.57
CA LEU A 25 5.05 2.12 0.75
C LEU A 25 5.63 2.48 2.12
N GLN A 26 5.50 3.74 2.54
CA GLN A 26 5.93 4.19 3.87
C GLN A 26 5.24 3.39 5.00
N SER A 27 3.96 3.07 4.84
CA SER A 27 3.21 2.27 5.82
C SER A 27 3.73 0.83 5.87
N ILE A 28 4.04 0.23 4.72
CA ILE A 28 4.64 -1.11 4.63
C ILE A 28 6.02 -1.12 5.30
N ILE A 29 6.89 -0.15 4.98
CA ILE A 29 8.23 -0.02 5.60
C ILE A 29 8.11 0.16 7.11
N SER A 30 7.17 1.01 7.56
CA SER A 30 6.88 1.20 8.98
C SER A 30 6.50 -0.11 9.68
N TRP A 31 5.71 -0.95 9.01
CA TRP A 31 5.36 -2.27 9.54
C TRP A 31 6.61 -3.15 9.70
N PHE A 32 7.47 -3.27 8.67
CA PHE A 32 8.72 -4.03 8.76
C PHE A 32 9.62 -3.54 9.88
N ARG A 33 9.72 -2.21 10.04
CA ARG A 33 10.50 -1.61 11.13
C ARG A 33 9.94 -1.93 12.51
N LEU A 34 8.62 -1.81 12.69
CA LEU A 34 7.97 -2.10 13.98
C LEU A 34 8.00 -3.58 14.34
N GLN A 35 8.09 -4.46 13.35
CA GLN A 35 8.28 -5.91 13.55
C GLN A 35 9.76 -6.29 13.76
N GLY A 36 10.69 -5.34 13.71
CA GLY A 36 12.11 -5.59 13.93
C GLY A 36 12.88 -6.14 12.73
N TYR A 37 12.27 -6.18 11.54
CA TYR A 37 12.95 -6.66 10.33
C TYR A 37 13.94 -5.67 9.72
N THR A 38 13.83 -4.41 10.04
CA THR A 38 14.74 -3.36 9.58
C THR A 38 14.83 -2.21 10.57
N SER A 39 15.98 -1.53 10.62
CA SER A 39 16.17 -0.27 11.34
C SER A 39 16.05 0.98 10.46
N LEU A 40 15.82 0.79 9.14
CA LEU A 40 15.73 1.90 8.20
C LEU A 40 14.60 2.86 8.59
N PRO A 41 14.84 4.18 8.57
CA PRO A 41 13.78 5.17 8.78
C PRO A 41 12.78 5.13 7.61
N ASN A 42 11.60 5.69 7.84
CA ASN A 42 10.67 5.88 6.74
C ASN A 42 11.24 6.89 5.75
N PRO A 43 11.33 6.54 4.45
CA PRO A 43 11.88 7.42 3.44
C PRO A 43 10.90 8.55 3.09
N THR A 44 11.43 9.69 2.68
CA THR A 44 10.67 10.74 2.01
C THR A 44 10.28 10.32 0.59
N HIS A 45 9.35 11.03 -0.04
CA HIS A 45 8.97 10.77 -1.44
C HIS A 45 10.19 10.90 -2.38
N TYR A 46 11.03 11.90 -2.14
CA TYR A 46 12.24 12.13 -2.94
C TYR A 46 13.26 10.99 -2.78
N GLU A 47 13.47 10.49 -1.57
CA GLU A 47 14.36 9.34 -1.32
C GLU A 47 13.84 8.07 -1.99
N ILE A 48 12.51 7.85 -1.99
CA ILE A 48 11.90 6.74 -2.75
C ILE A 48 12.21 6.87 -4.23
N GLN A 49 11.96 8.04 -4.82
CA GLN A 49 12.24 8.31 -6.23
C GLN A 49 13.72 8.12 -6.56
N LYS A 50 14.61 8.60 -5.67
CA LYS A 50 16.05 8.47 -5.86
C LYS A 50 16.49 7.00 -5.91
N VAL A 51 15.99 6.16 -5.01
CA VAL A 51 16.27 4.72 -5.02
C VAL A 51 15.76 4.06 -6.31
N LEU A 52 14.55 4.39 -6.74
CA LEU A 52 13.98 3.84 -7.98
C LEU A 52 14.78 4.24 -9.23
N VAL A 53 15.31 5.45 -9.27
CA VAL A 53 16.18 5.92 -10.35
C VAL A 53 17.55 5.27 -10.29
N ASP A 54 18.21 5.33 -9.15
CA ASP A 54 19.61 4.92 -9.02
C ASP A 54 19.79 3.40 -9.11
N HIS A 55 18.78 2.61 -8.70
CA HIS A 55 18.92 1.16 -8.52
C HIS A 55 17.85 0.31 -9.22
N CYS A 56 16.72 0.89 -9.60
CA CYS A 56 15.58 0.12 -10.13
C CYS A 56 15.28 0.44 -11.62
N GLY A 57 16.14 1.22 -12.27
CA GLY A 57 16.07 1.50 -13.71
C GLY A 57 15.01 2.51 -14.15
N GLN A 58 14.44 3.30 -13.22
CA GLN A 58 13.52 4.37 -13.57
C GLN A 58 14.27 5.57 -14.16
N ASP A 59 13.63 6.30 -15.09
CA ASP A 59 14.22 7.48 -15.69
C ASP A 59 14.21 8.67 -14.74
N ALA A 60 15.38 9.27 -14.51
CA ALA A 60 15.53 10.40 -13.60
C ALA A 60 14.77 11.64 -14.08
N THR A 61 14.68 11.86 -15.39
CA THR A 61 14.00 13.03 -15.97
C THR A 61 12.49 12.96 -15.82
N GLU A 62 11.95 11.74 -15.75
CA GLU A 62 10.52 11.48 -15.60
C GLU A 62 10.08 11.40 -14.14
N LEU A 63 10.95 10.89 -13.24
CA LEU A 63 10.54 10.57 -11.88
C LEU A 63 11.09 11.53 -10.83
N LEU A 64 12.40 11.89 -10.89
CA LEU A 64 13.07 12.54 -9.77
C LEU A 64 12.55 13.96 -9.53
N GLY A 65 12.00 14.20 -8.36
CA GLY A 65 11.39 15.49 -7.97
C GLY A 65 10.09 15.82 -8.69
N LYS A 66 9.49 14.85 -9.40
CA LYS A 66 8.21 15.02 -10.10
C LYS A 66 7.03 14.51 -9.28
N LYS A 67 5.85 15.06 -9.56
CA LYS A 67 4.56 14.55 -9.05
C LYS A 67 4.11 13.36 -9.90
N MET A 68 4.78 12.22 -9.73
CA MET A 68 4.57 11.02 -10.55
C MET A 68 3.98 9.88 -9.71
N TRP A 69 3.02 9.18 -10.26
CA TRP A 69 2.44 8.01 -9.62
C TRP A 69 3.39 6.82 -9.68
N LEU A 70 3.36 6.01 -8.62
CA LEU A 70 4.05 4.72 -8.56
C LEU A 70 3.04 3.58 -8.68
N GLY A 71 3.47 2.51 -9.36
CA GLY A 71 2.73 1.26 -9.43
C GLY A 71 3.18 0.24 -8.38
N SER A 72 2.46 -0.88 -8.29
CA SER A 72 2.81 -1.98 -7.38
C SER A 72 4.19 -2.59 -7.67
N GLN A 73 4.65 -2.54 -8.93
CA GLN A 73 5.97 -3.02 -9.32
C GLN A 73 7.07 -2.13 -8.75
N ASP A 74 6.90 -0.81 -8.79
CA ASP A 74 7.88 0.13 -8.23
C ASP A 74 8.06 -0.09 -6.73
N LEU A 75 6.95 -0.36 -6.02
CA LEU A 75 7.01 -0.71 -4.61
C LEU A 75 7.76 -2.02 -4.38
N GLY A 76 7.51 -3.02 -5.22
CA GLY A 76 8.21 -4.29 -5.17
C GLY A 76 9.72 -4.12 -5.36
N TYR A 77 10.15 -3.39 -6.37
CA TYR A 77 11.57 -3.08 -6.63
C TYR A 77 12.22 -2.33 -5.46
N TYR A 78 11.52 -1.34 -4.92
CA TYR A 78 12.01 -0.60 -3.76
C TYR A 78 12.23 -1.51 -2.55
N LEU A 79 11.22 -2.33 -2.20
CA LEU A 79 11.27 -3.24 -1.06
C LEU A 79 12.35 -4.32 -1.22
N GLU A 80 12.52 -4.85 -2.43
CA GLU A 80 13.56 -5.83 -2.72
C GLU A 80 14.95 -5.21 -2.57
N HIS A 81 15.17 -4.04 -3.17
CA HIS A 81 16.47 -3.36 -3.11
C HIS A 81 16.83 -2.91 -1.70
N MET A 82 15.91 -2.26 -0.98
CA MET A 82 16.19 -1.62 0.31
C MET A 82 16.10 -2.56 1.52
N LEU A 83 15.22 -3.56 1.46
CA LEU A 83 14.97 -4.45 2.59
C LEU A 83 15.29 -5.93 2.30
N GLY A 84 15.63 -6.28 1.06
CA GLY A 84 15.78 -7.67 0.65
C GLY A 84 14.46 -8.47 0.69
N VAL A 85 13.34 -7.77 0.61
CA VAL A 85 12.00 -8.34 0.71
C VAL A 85 11.45 -8.61 -0.67
N THR A 86 11.32 -9.89 -1.02
CA THR A 86 10.64 -10.27 -2.26
C THR A 86 9.15 -9.95 -2.21
N CYS A 87 8.56 -9.59 -3.34
CA CYS A 87 7.14 -9.28 -3.44
C CYS A 87 6.47 -10.19 -4.48
N ARG A 88 5.32 -10.74 -4.11
CA ARG A 88 4.43 -11.39 -5.09
C ARG A 88 3.46 -10.36 -5.62
N THR A 89 3.30 -10.31 -6.94
CA THR A 89 2.28 -9.46 -7.55
C THR A 89 1.06 -10.30 -7.88
N LYS A 90 -0.11 -9.85 -7.40
CA LYS A 90 -1.39 -10.44 -7.76
C LYS A 90 -2.13 -9.49 -8.69
N ILE A 91 -2.59 -10.02 -9.81
CA ILE A 91 -3.21 -9.25 -10.89
C ILE A 91 -4.67 -9.63 -11.02
N PHE A 92 -5.54 -8.61 -11.11
CA PHE A 92 -6.96 -8.76 -11.41
C PHE A 92 -7.32 -7.89 -12.61
N GLN A 93 -7.94 -8.48 -13.60
CA GLN A 93 -8.29 -7.79 -14.85
C GLN A 93 -9.39 -6.76 -14.63
N THR A 94 -10.27 -7.02 -13.68
CA THR A 94 -11.39 -6.15 -13.33
C THR A 94 -11.58 -6.10 -11.80
N GLY A 95 -12.31 -5.10 -11.31
CA GLY A 95 -12.66 -5.04 -9.89
C GLY A 95 -13.57 -6.18 -9.45
N ASP A 96 -14.39 -6.73 -10.36
CA ASP A 96 -15.24 -7.89 -10.06
C ASP A 96 -14.42 -9.18 -9.85
N ASP A 97 -13.18 -9.25 -10.35
CA ASP A 97 -12.29 -10.39 -10.14
C ASP A 97 -11.60 -10.38 -8.76
N VAL A 98 -11.53 -9.23 -8.09
CA VAL A 98 -10.79 -9.11 -6.81
C VAL A 98 -11.30 -10.08 -5.73
N PRO A 99 -12.62 -10.29 -5.54
CA PRO A 99 -13.12 -11.25 -4.58
C PRO A 99 -12.70 -12.70 -4.88
N THR A 100 -12.43 -13.06 -6.14
CA THR A 100 -11.95 -14.41 -6.48
C THR A 100 -10.58 -14.73 -5.88
N GLY A 101 -9.79 -13.71 -5.60
CA GLY A 101 -8.48 -13.81 -4.96
C GLY A 101 -8.52 -13.79 -3.42
N ALA A 102 -9.70 -13.71 -2.80
CA ALA A 102 -9.84 -13.54 -1.36
C ALA A 102 -9.16 -14.65 -0.55
N ARG A 103 -9.28 -15.92 -0.97
CA ARG A 103 -8.62 -17.06 -0.32
C ARG A 103 -7.10 -16.92 -0.30
N GLU A 104 -6.50 -16.50 -1.41
CA GLU A 104 -5.04 -16.34 -1.49
C GLU A 104 -4.58 -15.14 -0.66
N LEU A 105 -5.35 -14.05 -0.64
CA LEU A 105 -5.07 -12.90 0.21
C LEU A 105 -5.20 -13.26 1.70
N MET A 106 -6.20 -14.03 2.09
CA MET A 106 -6.33 -14.56 3.44
C MET A 106 -5.10 -15.40 3.82
N HIS A 107 -4.70 -16.33 2.95
CA HIS A 107 -3.50 -17.14 3.16
C HIS A 107 -2.21 -16.28 3.27
N HIS A 108 -2.11 -15.18 2.49
CA HIS A 108 -1.01 -14.24 2.64
C HIS A 108 -0.98 -13.63 4.06
N PHE A 109 -2.11 -13.18 4.59
CA PHE A 109 -2.14 -12.60 5.93
C PHE A 109 -1.89 -13.64 7.03
N GLU A 110 -2.33 -14.88 6.87
CA GLU A 110 -2.06 -15.99 7.79
C GLU A 110 -0.58 -16.37 7.83
N THR A 111 0.09 -16.39 6.67
CA THR A 111 1.47 -16.90 6.56
C THR A 111 2.51 -15.79 6.59
N GLN A 112 2.27 -14.67 5.96
CA GLN A 112 3.19 -13.54 5.86
C GLN A 112 2.86 -12.43 6.86
N GLY A 113 1.58 -12.10 7.02
CA GLY A 113 1.12 -11.05 7.93
C GLY A 113 1.51 -9.63 7.52
N THR A 114 2.15 -9.46 6.36
CA THR A 114 2.61 -8.18 5.86
C THR A 114 1.48 -7.39 5.22
N PRO A 115 1.43 -6.06 5.37
CA PRO A 115 0.50 -5.23 4.63
C PRO A 115 0.74 -5.34 3.12
N VAL A 116 -0.34 -5.19 2.36
CA VAL A 116 -0.33 -5.30 0.89
C VAL A 116 -0.70 -3.94 0.28
N MET A 117 0.04 -3.49 -0.73
CA MET A 117 -0.38 -2.33 -1.51
C MET A 117 -1.36 -2.76 -2.59
N ILE A 118 -2.51 -2.10 -2.63
CA ILE A 118 -3.47 -2.18 -3.73
C ILE A 118 -3.15 -1.04 -4.70
N GLY A 119 -2.81 -1.38 -5.94
CA GLY A 119 -2.69 -0.43 -7.04
C GLY A 119 -3.75 -0.73 -8.09
N GLY A 120 -4.25 0.29 -8.75
CA GLY A 120 -5.22 0.15 -9.83
C GLY A 120 -6.39 1.13 -9.73
N GLY A 121 -7.21 1.16 -10.76
CA GLY A 121 -8.16 2.23 -10.89
C GLY A 121 -7.45 3.58 -10.97
N GLU A 122 -7.76 4.47 -10.05
CA GLU A 122 -7.12 5.80 -9.95
C GLU A 122 -6.48 6.02 -8.58
N LEU A 123 -6.56 5.02 -7.68
CA LEU A 123 -6.15 5.17 -6.28
C LEU A 123 -5.28 3.99 -5.85
N ALA A 124 -4.37 4.28 -4.91
CA ALA A 124 -3.66 3.25 -4.18
C ALA A 124 -4.13 3.22 -2.73
N PHE A 125 -4.23 2.01 -2.16
CA PHE A 125 -4.60 1.77 -0.76
C PHE A 125 -3.62 0.79 -0.11
N THR A 126 -3.62 0.75 1.22
CA THR A 126 -2.93 -0.30 1.96
C THR A 126 -3.97 -1.26 2.54
N LEU A 127 -3.87 -2.53 2.15
CA LEU A 127 -4.68 -3.62 2.69
C LEU A 127 -3.97 -4.21 3.90
N LEU A 128 -4.68 -4.28 5.02
CA LEU A 128 -4.16 -4.73 6.32
C LEU A 128 -4.69 -6.11 6.72
N GLY A 129 -5.73 -6.59 6.06
CA GLY A 129 -6.35 -7.86 6.34
C GLY A 129 -7.51 -8.15 5.41
N VAL A 130 -7.88 -9.43 5.33
CA VAL A 130 -9.05 -9.91 4.57
C VAL A 130 -9.84 -10.85 5.47
N HIS A 131 -11.14 -10.67 5.46
CA HIS A 131 -12.10 -11.65 5.95
C HIS A 131 -12.84 -12.25 4.77
N TRP A 132 -12.87 -13.56 4.68
CA TRP A 132 -13.57 -14.29 3.65
C TRP A 132 -14.37 -15.45 4.26
N ASP A 133 -15.66 -15.48 3.95
CA ASP A 133 -16.54 -16.58 4.33
C ASP A 133 -16.74 -17.52 3.12
N PRO A 134 -16.18 -18.74 3.16
CA PRO A 134 -16.32 -19.68 2.05
C PRO A 134 -17.76 -20.18 1.83
N SER A 135 -18.64 -20.04 2.83
CA SER A 135 -20.02 -20.52 2.74
C SER A 135 -20.94 -19.54 2.00
N SER A 136 -20.75 -18.25 2.19
CA SER A 136 -21.52 -17.18 1.56
C SER A 136 -20.80 -16.55 0.37
N GLY A 137 -19.47 -16.66 0.31
CA GLY A 137 -18.62 -15.92 -0.62
C GLY A 137 -18.35 -14.47 -0.18
N ASP A 138 -18.88 -14.05 0.97
CA ASP A 138 -18.68 -12.71 1.49
C ASP A 138 -17.20 -12.42 1.73
N CYS A 139 -16.74 -11.27 1.21
CA CYS A 139 -15.39 -10.80 1.37
C CYS A 139 -15.36 -9.38 1.94
N ARG A 140 -14.52 -9.16 2.95
CA ARG A 140 -14.26 -7.85 3.54
C ARG A 140 -12.77 -7.58 3.56
N TYR A 141 -12.42 -6.34 3.31
CA TYR A 141 -11.06 -5.86 3.20
C TYR A 141 -10.81 -4.82 4.29
N LEU A 142 -9.82 -5.03 5.15
CA LEU A 142 -9.39 -4.03 6.11
C LEU A 142 -8.47 -3.04 5.39
N ILE A 143 -9.01 -1.91 5.03
CA ILE A 143 -8.33 -0.87 4.24
C ILE A 143 -7.81 0.22 5.16
N MET A 144 -6.55 0.62 4.95
CA MET A 144 -6.02 1.90 5.38
C MET A 144 -5.94 2.81 4.16
N ASP A 145 -6.72 3.89 4.19
CA ASP A 145 -6.82 4.87 3.11
C ASP A 145 -5.76 5.98 3.31
N PRO A 146 -4.77 6.11 2.42
CA PRO A 146 -3.67 7.07 2.59
C PRO A 146 -4.03 8.51 2.21
N HIS A 147 -5.25 8.78 1.80
CA HIS A 147 -5.66 10.10 1.29
C HIS A 147 -6.10 11.09 2.37
N TYR A 148 -5.81 10.83 3.64
CA TYR A 148 -6.08 11.76 4.72
C TYR A 148 -5.26 13.06 4.58
N PRO A 149 -5.92 14.23 4.46
CA PRO A 149 -5.24 15.49 4.19
C PRO A 149 -4.76 16.22 5.45
N GLY A 150 -5.06 15.70 6.63
CA GLY A 150 -4.80 16.34 7.92
C GLY A 150 -3.45 16.00 8.52
N ALA A 151 -3.24 16.51 9.74
CA ALA A 151 -2.06 16.21 10.54
C ALA A 151 -2.11 14.77 11.08
N ASP A 152 -0.96 14.27 11.52
CA ASP A 152 -0.76 12.91 12.07
C ASP A 152 -1.46 12.77 13.43
N ASP A 153 -2.77 12.57 13.40
CA ASP A 153 -3.63 12.40 14.57
C ASP A 153 -4.37 11.07 14.47
N LEU A 154 -3.88 10.08 15.22
CA LEU A 154 -4.44 8.72 15.22
C LEU A 154 -5.90 8.69 15.67
N ALA A 155 -6.31 9.58 16.56
CA ALA A 155 -7.70 9.64 17.03
C ALA A 155 -8.67 10.06 15.91
N GLN A 156 -8.18 10.80 14.93
CA GLN A 156 -8.96 11.19 13.75
C GLN A 156 -8.80 10.19 12.60
N ILE A 157 -7.61 9.65 12.41
CA ILE A 157 -7.28 8.76 11.29
C ILE A 157 -7.97 7.41 11.47
N GLN A 158 -7.79 6.74 12.62
CA GLN A 158 -8.28 5.38 12.82
C GLN A 158 -9.78 5.20 12.55
N PRO A 159 -10.69 6.03 13.08
CA PRO A 159 -12.12 5.78 12.92
C PRO A 159 -12.66 6.06 11.51
N LYS A 160 -11.95 6.86 10.72
CA LYS A 160 -12.45 7.32 9.40
C LYS A 160 -11.70 6.73 8.21
N TRP A 161 -10.38 6.51 8.37
CA TRP A 161 -9.47 6.16 7.27
C TRP A 161 -8.92 4.74 7.37
N VAL A 162 -9.21 4.05 8.48
CA VAL A 162 -8.93 2.61 8.64
C VAL A 162 -10.24 1.90 8.94
N GLY A 163 -10.61 0.90 8.13
CA GLY A 163 -11.85 0.17 8.37
C GLY A 163 -12.12 -0.96 7.39
N TRP A 164 -13.04 -1.82 7.80
CA TRP A 164 -13.54 -2.90 6.97
C TRP A 164 -14.43 -2.37 5.86
N LYS A 165 -14.12 -2.75 4.63
CA LYS A 165 -14.84 -2.36 3.41
C LYS A 165 -15.21 -3.58 2.59
N SER A 166 -16.34 -3.53 1.90
CA SER A 166 -16.67 -4.46 0.80
C SER A 166 -16.07 -3.96 -0.51
N ALA A 167 -16.07 -4.79 -1.54
CA ALA A 167 -15.65 -4.41 -2.89
C ALA A 167 -16.42 -3.18 -3.42
N ASP A 168 -17.69 -3.08 -3.08
CA ASP A 168 -18.61 -2.01 -3.49
C ASP A 168 -18.60 -0.78 -2.58
N SER A 169 -17.79 -0.77 -1.51
CA SER A 169 -17.72 0.38 -0.60
C SER A 169 -17.26 1.63 -1.35
N THR A 170 -17.89 2.75 -1.06
CA THR A 170 -17.53 4.05 -1.65
C THR A 170 -16.19 4.54 -1.07
N THR A 171 -15.30 4.99 -1.94
CA THR A 171 -14.06 5.67 -1.58
C THR A 171 -14.32 7.14 -1.27
N HIS A 172 -13.32 7.85 -0.73
CA HIS A 172 -13.43 9.29 -0.45
C HIS A 172 -13.64 10.15 -1.73
N LEU A 173 -13.28 9.64 -2.91
CA LEU A 173 -13.55 10.30 -4.20
C LEU A 173 -14.93 9.93 -4.81
N GLY A 174 -15.75 9.15 -4.09
CA GLY A 174 -17.09 8.79 -4.53
C GLY A 174 -17.15 7.55 -5.46
N GLY A 175 -16.01 7.03 -5.92
CA GLY A 175 -15.95 5.78 -6.69
C GLY A 175 -16.03 4.54 -5.78
N LYS A 176 -16.20 3.35 -6.39
CA LYS A 176 -16.13 2.08 -5.66
C LYS A 176 -14.70 1.72 -5.33
N LEU A 177 -14.49 0.98 -4.22
CA LEU A 177 -13.17 0.47 -3.83
C LEU A 177 -12.58 -0.38 -4.96
N PHE A 178 -13.38 -1.27 -5.53
CA PHE A 178 -13.02 -2.03 -6.74
C PHE A 178 -14.05 -1.75 -7.83
N ALA A 179 -13.69 -0.85 -8.75
CA ALA A 179 -14.53 -0.52 -9.89
C ALA A 179 -14.49 -1.65 -10.92
N LYS A 180 -15.66 -2.02 -11.45
CA LYS A 180 -15.84 -3.20 -12.30
C LYS A 180 -15.00 -3.21 -13.57
N ASP A 181 -14.79 -2.02 -14.14
CA ASP A 181 -14.11 -1.80 -15.43
C ASP A 181 -12.63 -1.44 -15.28
N LYS A 182 -12.09 -1.52 -14.06
CA LYS A 182 -10.72 -1.12 -13.78
C LYS A 182 -9.84 -2.33 -13.44
N PHE A 183 -8.61 -2.26 -13.91
CA PHE A 183 -7.54 -3.21 -13.60
C PHE A 183 -6.97 -2.94 -12.20
N TYR A 184 -6.60 -4.03 -11.49
CA TYR A 184 -5.95 -3.96 -10.19
C TYR A 184 -4.72 -4.85 -10.13
N ASN A 185 -3.69 -4.38 -9.42
CA ASN A 185 -2.52 -5.16 -9.08
C ASN A 185 -2.17 -4.94 -7.59
N PHE A 186 -1.82 -6.02 -6.92
CA PHE A 186 -1.52 -6.01 -5.50
C PHE A 186 -0.05 -6.38 -5.30
N CYS A 187 0.70 -5.53 -4.62
CA CYS A 187 2.05 -5.85 -4.17
C CYS A 187 1.97 -6.52 -2.79
N CYS A 188 2.30 -7.80 -2.74
CA CYS A 188 2.23 -8.66 -1.55
C CYS A 188 3.65 -8.97 -1.05
N PRO A 189 4.24 -8.15 -0.15
CA PRO A 189 5.58 -8.39 0.36
C PRO A 189 5.64 -9.69 1.16
N GLN A 190 6.74 -10.43 1.01
CA GLN A 190 6.93 -11.68 1.74
C GLN A 190 7.77 -11.42 2.99
N ARG A 191 7.37 -11.98 4.11
CA ARG A 191 8.11 -11.86 5.36
C ARG A 191 9.45 -12.56 5.24
N PRO A 192 10.58 -11.94 5.62
CA PRO A 192 11.87 -12.62 5.67
C PRO A 192 11.82 -13.86 6.58
N ASN A 193 12.49 -14.95 6.17
CA ASN A 193 12.52 -16.20 6.95
C ASN A 193 13.40 -16.11 8.21
N CYS A 194 14.29 -15.11 8.27
CA CYS A 194 15.22 -14.88 9.38
C CYS A 194 15.20 -13.38 9.76
N ILE A 195 15.33 -13.10 11.04
CA ILE A 195 15.61 -11.79 11.60
C ILE A 195 17.09 -11.71 11.89
#